data_ac8d8d817a1b5c13b91f74744636a3bd
#
_entry.id   ac8d8d817a1b5c13b91f74744636a3bd
#
_cell.length_a   1.000
_cell.length_b   1.000
_cell.length_c   1.000
_cell.angle_alpha   90.00
_cell.angle_beta   90.00
_cell.angle_gamma   90.00
#
_symmetry.space_group_name_H-M   'P 1'
#
loop_
_entity.id
_entity.type
_entity.pdbx_description
1 polymer ?
#
loop_
_entity_poly.entity_id
_entity_poly.type
_entity_poly.pdbx_seq_one_letter_code
_entity_poly.pdbx_strand_id
1 'polypeptide(L)'
;MYGPTDLKKNVLITLDGQPYKVIEYSQKVMGRGGSIVNVRVKNLITGALIPKTFKGQEKIEPAEVTTKKVQYLYKDEDKFYFMDPTTFEQYEWSKDLVGDSKDFMKDGDEMEIQFYNGSAINLTLPKNLWLEVTYTENAVKGDTSTSVMKDATLETGVVIKVPAFIKTGDIVSVDTETYAYRERQK
;
A
#
# COMPACT_ATOMS: atom_id res chain seq x y z
N MET A 1 16.39 -3.24 20.94
CA MET A 1 15.92 -4.63 20.76
C MET A 1 14.58 -4.78 21.46
N TYR A 2 13.62 -5.43 20.79
CA TYR A 2 12.30 -5.70 21.34
C TYR A 2 12.26 -7.03 22.08
N GLY A 3 11.42 -7.13 23.11
CA GLY A 3 10.95 -8.41 23.64
C GLY A 3 9.69 -8.87 22.90
N PRO A 4 9.26 -10.16 23.04
CA PRO A 4 8.08 -10.66 22.37
C PRO A 4 6.80 -9.87 22.64
N THR A 5 6.64 -9.32 23.85
CA THR A 5 5.47 -8.52 24.27
C THR A 5 5.39 -7.14 23.62
N ASP A 6 6.51 -6.67 23.05
CA ASP A 6 6.58 -5.37 22.38
C ASP A 6 6.09 -5.42 20.93
N LEU A 7 5.92 -6.61 20.38
CA LEU A 7 5.54 -6.86 18.99
C LEU A 7 4.06 -6.55 18.69
N LYS A 8 3.63 -5.35 19.01
CA LYS A 8 2.27 -4.89 18.70
C LYS A 8 2.09 -4.66 17.21
N LYS A 9 0.83 -4.53 16.75
CA LYS A 9 0.50 -4.19 15.36
C LYS A 9 1.24 -2.93 14.91
N ASN A 10 1.77 -2.95 13.69
CA ASN A 10 2.58 -1.92 13.04
C ASN A 10 4.04 -1.80 13.53
N VAL A 11 4.49 -2.57 14.50
CA VAL A 11 5.91 -2.62 14.89
C VAL A 11 6.73 -3.19 13.72
N LEU A 12 7.89 -2.58 13.47
CA LEU A 12 8.84 -3.00 12.43
C LEU A 12 9.97 -3.79 13.06
N ILE A 13 10.24 -4.97 12.52
CA ILE A 13 11.25 -5.89 13.01
C ILE A 13 12.12 -6.44 11.87
N THR A 14 13.34 -6.81 12.20
CA THR A 14 14.24 -7.51 11.29
C THR A 14 14.18 -9.02 11.56
N LEU A 15 13.89 -9.80 10.53
CA LEU A 15 13.99 -11.27 10.58
C LEU A 15 14.84 -11.71 9.40
N ASP A 16 15.86 -12.50 9.69
CA ASP A 16 16.79 -13.02 8.68
C ASP A 16 17.36 -11.91 7.75
N GLY A 17 17.67 -10.74 8.33
CA GLY A 17 18.20 -9.58 7.62
C GLY A 17 17.18 -8.80 6.76
N GLN A 18 15.91 -9.16 6.82
CA GLN A 18 14.84 -8.49 6.05
C GLN A 18 13.86 -7.74 6.96
N PRO A 19 13.27 -6.62 6.48
CA PRO A 19 12.33 -5.84 7.26
C PRO A 19 10.91 -6.43 7.17
N TYR A 20 10.28 -6.56 8.32
CA TYR A 20 8.90 -7.03 8.45
C TYR A 20 8.07 -6.07 9.29
N LYS A 21 6.80 -5.96 8.95
CA LYS A 21 5.78 -5.23 9.72
C LYS A 21 4.84 -6.22 10.40
N VAL A 22 4.62 -6.05 11.70
CA VAL A 22 3.64 -6.84 12.45
C VAL A 22 2.22 -6.42 12.03
N ILE A 23 1.44 -7.37 11.52
CA ILE A 23 0.05 -7.17 11.09
C ILE A 23 -0.94 -7.62 12.16
N GLU A 24 -0.68 -8.78 12.78
CA GLU A 24 -1.50 -9.35 13.82
C GLU A 24 -0.63 -9.74 15.02
N TYR A 25 -1.19 -9.62 16.21
CA TYR A 25 -0.54 -9.95 17.47
C TYR A 25 -1.51 -10.72 18.36
N SER A 26 -1.03 -11.82 18.92
CA SER A 26 -1.74 -12.61 19.92
C SER A 26 -0.77 -13.12 20.97
N GLN A 27 -1.11 -12.96 22.25
CA GLN A 27 -0.30 -13.42 23.36
C GLN A 27 -1.06 -14.45 24.17
N LYS A 28 -0.38 -15.57 24.50
CA LYS A 28 -0.85 -16.55 25.48
C LYS A 28 0.12 -16.56 26.66
N VAL A 29 -0.40 -16.28 27.84
CA VAL A 29 0.36 -16.39 29.09
C VAL A 29 0.28 -17.83 29.57
N MET A 30 1.42 -18.48 29.70
CA MET A 30 1.52 -19.85 30.21
C MET A 30 2.21 -19.80 31.57
N GLY A 31 1.44 -19.94 32.64
CA GLY A 31 1.86 -20.06 34.04
C GLY A 31 3.37 -19.91 34.32
N ARG A 32 4.04 -20.96 34.78
CA ARG A 32 5.49 -20.93 35.11
C ARG A 32 6.41 -20.93 33.87
N GLY A 33 5.88 -21.07 32.65
CA GLY A 33 6.66 -21.18 31.40
C GLY A 33 6.87 -19.88 30.61
N GLY A 34 6.42 -18.72 31.10
CA GLY A 34 6.51 -17.44 30.39
C GLY A 34 5.37 -17.23 29.41
N SER A 35 5.46 -16.18 28.58
CA SER A 35 4.49 -15.88 27.53
C SER A 35 4.93 -16.40 26.17
N ILE A 36 3.95 -16.90 25.40
CA ILE A 36 4.13 -17.18 23.98
C ILE A 36 3.41 -16.08 23.20
N VAL A 37 4.12 -15.46 22.27
CA VAL A 37 3.60 -14.43 21.40
C VAL A 37 3.57 -14.97 19.97
N ASN A 38 2.38 -15.00 19.39
CA ASN A 38 2.18 -15.33 17.97
C ASN A 38 1.88 -14.05 17.22
N VAL A 39 2.58 -13.84 16.11
CA VAL A 39 2.37 -12.70 15.22
C VAL A 39 2.22 -13.17 13.78
N ARG A 40 1.47 -12.41 12.97
CA ARG A 40 1.60 -12.45 11.52
C ARG A 40 2.37 -11.23 11.09
N VAL A 41 3.40 -11.43 10.32
CA VAL A 41 4.26 -10.36 9.83
C VAL A 41 4.24 -10.31 8.31
N LYS A 42 4.25 -9.09 7.76
CA LYS A 42 4.36 -8.83 6.32
C LYS A 42 5.78 -8.43 6.01
N ASN A 43 6.42 -9.15 5.11
CA ASN A 43 7.71 -8.74 4.55
C ASN A 43 7.51 -7.45 3.75
N LEU A 44 8.29 -6.41 4.04
CA LEU A 44 8.14 -5.10 3.39
C LEU A 44 8.74 -5.05 1.98
N ILE A 45 9.58 -6.03 1.62
CA ILE A 45 10.19 -6.14 0.29
C ILE A 45 9.29 -6.97 -0.63
N THR A 46 8.90 -8.18 -0.17
CA THR A 46 8.19 -9.16 -1.01
C THR A 46 6.67 -9.13 -0.86
N GLY A 47 6.16 -8.44 0.17
CA GLY A 47 4.74 -8.44 0.52
C GLY A 47 4.24 -9.73 1.20
N ALA A 48 5.07 -10.77 1.31
CA ALA A 48 4.69 -12.06 1.85
C ALA A 48 4.25 -11.99 3.32
N LEU A 49 3.13 -12.66 3.64
CA LEU A 49 2.61 -12.78 5.00
C LEU A 49 3.03 -14.13 5.60
N ILE A 50 3.78 -14.10 6.69
CA ILE A 50 4.21 -15.30 7.39
C ILE A 50 3.80 -15.26 8.88
N PRO A 51 3.41 -16.40 9.47
CA PRO A 51 3.26 -16.52 10.91
C PRO A 51 4.62 -16.71 11.58
N LYS A 52 4.82 -16.08 12.74
CA LYS A 52 6.00 -16.29 13.61
C LYS A 52 5.55 -16.43 15.06
N THR A 53 6.28 -17.23 15.80
CA THR A 53 6.05 -17.44 17.24
C THR A 53 7.33 -17.11 17.99
N PHE A 54 7.21 -16.25 18.99
CA PHE A 54 8.30 -15.87 19.90
C PHE A 54 8.01 -16.36 21.30
N LYS A 55 9.01 -16.83 22.02
CA LYS A 55 8.88 -17.42 23.36
C LYS A 55 9.83 -16.77 24.35
N GLY A 56 9.37 -16.67 25.60
CA GLY A 56 10.22 -16.28 26.71
C GLY A 56 10.85 -14.89 26.57
N GLN A 57 12.17 -14.84 26.56
CA GLN A 57 12.97 -13.60 26.54
C GLN A 57 13.75 -13.44 25.22
N GLU A 58 13.22 -13.96 24.13
CA GLU A 58 13.83 -13.76 22.80
C GLU A 58 14.02 -12.27 22.54
N LYS A 59 15.16 -11.91 21.95
CA LYS A 59 15.45 -10.54 21.55
C LYS A 59 15.21 -10.39 20.05
N ILE A 60 14.36 -9.46 19.69
CA ILE A 60 13.98 -9.18 18.31
C ILE A 60 14.57 -7.83 17.91
N GLU A 61 15.26 -7.82 16.78
CA GLU A 61 15.88 -6.62 16.24
C GLU A 61 14.82 -5.70 15.62
N PRO A 62 14.83 -4.39 15.95
CA PRO A 62 14.00 -3.42 15.23
C PRO A 62 14.48 -3.27 13.78
N ALA A 63 13.56 -3.09 12.84
CA ALA A 63 13.91 -2.68 11.50
C ALA A 63 13.87 -1.16 11.40
N GLU A 64 15.01 -0.55 11.06
CA GLU A 64 15.11 0.88 10.82
C GLU A 64 14.68 1.18 9.39
N VAL A 65 13.40 1.52 9.22
CA VAL A 65 12.83 1.94 7.94
C VAL A 65 12.62 3.43 7.96
N THR A 66 13.23 4.13 7.00
CA THR A 66 13.00 5.56 6.80
C THR A 66 12.03 5.76 5.65
N THR A 67 11.21 6.81 5.75
CA THR A 67 10.26 7.19 4.70
C THR A 67 10.65 8.54 4.14
N LYS A 68 10.70 8.66 2.82
CA LYS A 68 10.91 9.92 2.11
C LYS A 68 9.73 10.23 1.21
N LYS A 69 9.38 11.50 1.11
CA LYS A 69 8.44 11.99 0.09
C LYS A 69 9.18 12.14 -1.23
N VAL A 70 8.54 11.74 -2.31
CA VAL A 70 9.04 11.89 -3.67
C VAL A 70 7.92 12.29 -4.59
N GLN A 71 8.28 12.92 -5.70
CA GLN A 71 7.39 13.23 -6.80
C GLN A 71 7.64 12.26 -7.95
N TYR A 72 6.59 11.66 -8.47
CA TYR A 72 6.67 10.89 -9.69
C TYR A 72 6.84 11.82 -10.88
N LEU A 73 7.81 11.55 -11.74
CA LEU A 73 8.11 12.37 -12.90
C LEU A 73 7.50 11.79 -14.19
N TYR A 74 7.95 10.61 -14.56
CA TYR A 74 7.52 9.89 -15.77
C TYR A 74 7.96 8.43 -15.72
N LYS A 75 7.51 7.66 -16.70
CA LYS A 75 7.98 6.29 -16.96
C LYS A 75 8.53 6.16 -18.37
N ASP A 76 9.51 5.28 -18.55
CA ASP A 76 9.87 4.70 -19.82
C ASP A 76 9.40 3.23 -19.91
N GLU A 77 9.93 2.44 -20.84
CA GLU A 77 9.49 1.06 -21.09
C GLU A 77 9.53 0.17 -19.83
N ASP A 78 10.57 0.28 -19.00
CA ASP A 78 10.83 -0.62 -17.87
C ASP A 78 11.06 0.08 -16.53
N LYS A 79 11.20 1.40 -16.52
CA LYS A 79 11.58 2.17 -15.34
C LYS A 79 10.61 3.30 -15.05
N PHE A 80 10.52 3.64 -13.78
CA PHE A 80 9.79 4.76 -13.24
C PHE A 80 10.77 5.73 -12.60
N TYR A 81 10.60 7.01 -12.86
CA TYR A 81 11.48 8.07 -12.40
C TYR A 81 10.80 8.94 -11.37
N PHE A 82 11.49 9.16 -10.27
CA PHE A 82 11.01 9.93 -9.13
C PHE A 82 12.04 10.96 -8.74
N MET A 83 11.63 12.01 -8.05
CA MET A 83 12.50 13.08 -7.57
C MET A 83 12.12 13.43 -6.12
N ASP A 84 13.11 13.58 -5.26
CA ASP A 84 12.93 14.20 -3.95
C ASP A 84 12.68 15.70 -4.17
N PRO A 85 11.52 16.25 -3.76
CA PRO A 85 11.17 17.65 -4.03
C PRO A 85 12.03 18.65 -3.25
N THR A 86 12.80 18.19 -2.26
CA THR A 86 13.66 19.03 -1.42
C THR A 86 15.10 19.03 -1.89
N THR A 87 15.64 17.84 -2.19
CA THR A 87 17.05 17.67 -2.58
C THR A 87 17.24 17.65 -4.08
N PHE A 88 16.16 17.48 -4.86
CA PHE A 88 16.15 17.27 -6.32
C PHE A 88 16.94 16.03 -6.76
N GLU A 89 17.23 15.13 -5.82
CA GLU A 89 17.82 13.83 -6.10
C GLU A 89 16.80 12.97 -6.86
N GLN A 90 17.25 12.37 -7.97
CA GLN A 90 16.40 11.51 -8.79
C GLN A 90 16.65 10.04 -8.47
N TYR A 91 15.57 9.26 -8.49
CA TYR A 91 15.57 7.82 -8.28
C TYR A 91 14.93 7.13 -9.48
N GLU A 92 15.54 6.03 -9.91
CA GLU A 92 14.95 5.17 -10.94
C GLU A 92 14.61 3.80 -10.33
N TRP A 93 13.42 3.30 -10.64
CA TRP A 93 12.96 2.01 -10.16
C TRP A 93 12.34 1.16 -11.24
N SER A 94 12.52 -0.16 -11.06
CA SER A 94 11.89 -1.14 -11.94
C SER A 94 10.38 -1.25 -11.66
N LYS A 95 9.66 -1.77 -12.65
CA LYS A 95 8.24 -2.14 -12.53
C LYS A 95 7.95 -3.03 -11.32
N ASP A 96 8.87 -3.93 -10.97
CA ASP A 96 8.69 -4.88 -9.86
C ASP A 96 8.67 -4.15 -8.51
N LEU A 97 9.50 -3.12 -8.33
CA LEU A 97 9.52 -2.34 -7.10
C LEU A 97 8.29 -1.43 -6.96
N VAL A 98 7.83 -0.85 -8.05
CA VAL A 98 6.63 0.00 -8.09
C VAL A 98 5.36 -0.83 -7.92
N GLY A 99 5.35 -2.07 -8.42
CA GLY A 99 4.25 -3.02 -8.29
C GLY A 99 2.93 -2.46 -8.84
N ASP A 100 1.84 -2.73 -8.13
CA ASP A 100 0.49 -2.30 -8.52
C ASP A 100 0.26 -0.79 -8.35
N SER A 101 1.16 -0.09 -7.63
CA SER A 101 1.08 1.36 -7.48
C SER A 101 1.12 2.11 -8.81
N LYS A 102 1.78 1.52 -9.83
CA LYS A 102 1.87 2.07 -11.20
C LYS A 102 0.52 2.42 -11.82
N ASP A 103 -0.53 1.68 -11.42
CA ASP A 103 -1.88 1.80 -11.99
C ASP A 103 -2.59 3.09 -11.54
N PHE A 104 -2.09 3.72 -10.48
CA PHE A 104 -2.68 4.90 -9.88
C PHE A 104 -1.80 6.16 -9.96
N MET A 105 -0.63 6.05 -10.59
CA MET A 105 0.35 7.14 -10.63
C MET A 105 0.12 8.06 -11.83
N LYS A 106 0.14 9.36 -11.58
CA LYS A 106 0.13 10.41 -12.61
C LYS A 106 1.39 11.25 -12.48
N ASP A 107 1.87 11.78 -13.60
CA ASP A 107 3.01 12.70 -13.62
C ASP A 107 2.77 13.88 -12.66
N GLY A 108 3.72 14.11 -11.76
CA GLY A 108 3.64 15.14 -10.74
C GLY A 108 3.04 14.69 -9.40
N ASP A 109 2.49 13.49 -9.28
CA ASP A 109 1.93 12.99 -8.02
C ASP A 109 3.01 12.85 -6.94
N GLU A 110 2.66 13.25 -5.71
CA GLU A 110 3.49 13.02 -4.54
C GLU A 110 3.16 11.68 -3.89
N MET A 111 4.21 10.95 -3.50
CA MET A 111 4.08 9.66 -2.82
C MET A 111 5.21 9.44 -1.82
N GLU A 112 5.12 8.35 -1.08
CA GLU A 112 6.09 8.02 -0.05
C GLU A 112 6.85 6.75 -0.40
N ILE A 113 8.17 6.80 -0.20
CA ILE A 113 9.07 5.68 -0.37
C ILE A 113 9.64 5.26 0.96
N GLN A 114 9.66 3.96 1.17
CA GLN A 114 10.33 3.34 2.30
C GLN A 114 11.71 2.83 1.90
N PHE A 115 12.70 3.17 2.73
CA PHE A 115 14.07 2.71 2.60
C PHE A 115 14.45 1.86 3.81
N TYR A 116 15.15 0.78 3.54
CA TYR A 116 15.77 -0.07 4.54
C TYR A 116 17.23 -0.28 4.19
N ASN A 117 18.14 0.03 5.11
CA ASN A 117 19.60 -0.01 4.89
C ASN A 117 20.03 0.75 3.61
N GLY A 118 19.42 1.91 3.34
CA GLY A 118 19.74 2.74 2.19
C GLY A 118 19.15 2.29 0.86
N SER A 119 18.51 1.13 0.79
CA SER A 119 17.83 0.62 -0.40
C SER A 119 16.34 0.89 -0.33
N ALA A 120 15.74 1.35 -1.44
CA ALA A 120 14.30 1.48 -1.54
C ALA A 120 13.64 0.09 -1.53
N ILE A 121 12.64 -0.11 -0.69
CA ILE A 121 11.99 -1.41 -0.50
C ILE A 121 10.50 -1.40 -0.83
N ASN A 122 9.85 -0.25 -0.79
CA ASN A 122 8.42 -0.14 -1.03
C ASN A 122 8.04 1.30 -1.40
N LEU A 123 7.03 1.40 -2.28
CA LEU A 123 6.33 2.62 -2.62
C LEU A 123 4.96 2.59 -1.95
N THR A 124 4.57 3.68 -1.32
CA THR A 124 3.28 3.78 -0.65
C THR A 124 2.48 4.92 -1.25
N LEU A 125 1.32 4.60 -1.80
CA LEU A 125 0.32 5.58 -2.21
C LEU A 125 -0.58 5.97 -1.04
N PRO A 126 -1.21 7.15 -1.07
CA PRO A 126 -2.34 7.43 -0.22
C PRO A 126 -3.40 6.33 -0.35
N LYS A 127 -4.03 5.96 0.76
CA LYS A 127 -5.04 4.89 0.77
C LYS A 127 -6.19 5.14 -0.20
N ASN A 128 -6.58 6.40 -0.35
CA ASN A 128 -7.62 6.81 -1.29
C ASN A 128 -7.06 7.91 -2.20
N LEU A 129 -7.33 7.80 -3.49
CA LEU A 129 -7.00 8.80 -4.49
C LEU A 129 -8.27 9.29 -5.18
N TRP A 130 -8.30 10.58 -5.52
CA TRP A 130 -9.34 11.18 -6.33
C TRP A 130 -8.93 11.14 -7.79
N LEU A 131 -9.73 10.44 -8.62
CA LEU A 131 -9.43 10.20 -10.03
C LEU A 131 -10.65 10.50 -10.88
N GLU A 132 -10.42 11.07 -12.05
CA GLU A 132 -11.48 11.35 -13.02
C GLU A 132 -11.88 10.09 -13.79
N VAL A 133 -13.18 9.89 -13.98
CA VAL A 133 -13.75 8.87 -14.85
C VAL A 133 -13.68 9.34 -16.30
N THR A 134 -12.78 8.77 -17.09
CA THR A 134 -12.62 9.12 -18.51
C THR A 134 -13.62 8.43 -19.42
N TYR A 135 -14.09 7.25 -19.01
CA TYR A 135 -15.11 6.51 -19.75
C TYR A 135 -15.94 5.63 -18.82
N THR A 136 -17.25 5.61 -19.06
CA THR A 136 -18.19 4.63 -18.49
C THR A 136 -19.45 4.55 -19.36
N GLU A 137 -20.07 3.38 -19.40
CA GLU A 137 -21.34 3.22 -20.11
C GLU A 137 -22.46 4.02 -19.44
N ASN A 138 -23.40 4.52 -20.25
CA ASN A 138 -24.60 5.13 -19.71
C ASN A 138 -25.49 4.06 -19.06
N ALA A 139 -25.99 4.33 -17.87
CA ALA A 139 -26.97 3.45 -17.24
C ALA A 139 -28.25 3.40 -18.09
N VAL A 140 -28.69 2.20 -18.45
CA VAL A 140 -29.95 2.00 -19.16
C VAL A 140 -31.10 2.36 -18.21
N LYS A 141 -32.04 3.18 -18.68
CA LYS A 141 -33.27 3.51 -17.94
C LYS A 141 -34.06 2.23 -17.66
N GLY A 142 -34.12 1.81 -16.40
CA GLY A 142 -34.82 0.61 -15.96
C GLY A 142 -34.30 0.02 -14.66
N ASP A 143 -33.05 0.26 -14.33
CA ASP A 143 -32.43 -0.26 -13.12
C ASP A 143 -32.43 0.78 -12.00
N THR A 144 -33.52 0.83 -11.24
CA THR A 144 -33.66 1.68 -10.05
C THR A 144 -33.04 1.10 -8.80
N SER A 145 -32.33 -0.05 -8.90
CA SER A 145 -31.66 -0.62 -7.75
C SER A 145 -30.27 0.04 -7.55
N THR A 146 -30.06 0.60 -6.38
CA THR A 146 -28.79 1.19 -5.90
C THR A 146 -27.62 0.19 -5.87
N SER A 147 -27.84 -1.06 -6.25
CA SER A 147 -26.87 -2.15 -6.23
C SER A 147 -26.24 -2.48 -7.59
N VAL A 148 -26.67 -1.82 -8.68
CA VAL A 148 -26.11 -2.08 -10.01
C VAL A 148 -24.77 -1.37 -10.15
N MET A 149 -23.73 -2.17 -10.36
CA MET A 149 -22.36 -1.70 -10.59
C MET A 149 -22.03 -1.83 -12.08
N LYS A 150 -21.29 -0.87 -12.61
CA LYS A 150 -20.78 -0.86 -13.99
C LYS A 150 -19.29 -0.58 -14.03
N ASP A 151 -18.67 -0.85 -15.15
CA ASP A 151 -17.26 -0.54 -15.37
C ASP A 151 -17.07 0.95 -15.65
N ALA A 152 -16.02 1.51 -15.07
CA ALA A 152 -15.55 2.86 -15.34
C ALA A 152 -14.02 2.84 -15.51
N THR A 153 -13.55 3.45 -16.59
CA THR A 153 -12.13 3.68 -16.85
C THR A 153 -11.75 5.02 -16.23
N LEU A 154 -10.69 4.99 -15.43
CA LEU A 154 -10.14 6.19 -14.80
C LEU A 154 -9.08 6.86 -15.68
N GLU A 155 -8.71 8.09 -15.37
CA GLU A 155 -7.69 8.86 -16.08
C GLU A 155 -6.32 8.17 -16.13
N THR A 156 -6.02 7.29 -15.16
CA THR A 156 -4.81 6.45 -15.15
C THR A 156 -4.90 5.23 -16.06
N GLY A 157 -6.06 4.97 -16.68
CA GLY A 157 -6.34 3.80 -17.51
C GLY A 157 -6.85 2.58 -16.74
N VAL A 158 -6.89 2.64 -15.42
CA VAL A 158 -7.45 1.56 -14.58
C VAL A 158 -8.96 1.48 -14.74
N VAL A 159 -9.48 0.26 -14.79
CA VAL A 159 -10.92 -0.01 -14.81
C VAL A 159 -11.37 -0.48 -13.42
N ILE A 160 -12.39 0.20 -12.87
CA ILE A 160 -12.99 -0.15 -11.59
C ILE A 160 -14.50 -0.33 -11.72
N LYS A 161 -15.10 -0.99 -10.71
CA LYS A 161 -16.56 -1.06 -10.58
C LYS A 161 -17.08 0.17 -9.82
N VAL A 162 -18.05 0.87 -10.44
CA VAL A 162 -18.69 2.04 -9.86
C VAL A 162 -20.22 1.92 -9.88
N PRO A 163 -20.94 2.60 -8.99
CA PRO A 163 -22.41 2.65 -9.04
C PRO A 163 -22.94 3.19 -10.37
N ALA A 164 -24.12 2.75 -10.79
CA ALA A 164 -24.73 3.10 -12.08
C ALA A 164 -24.91 4.61 -12.32
N PHE A 165 -25.03 5.43 -11.25
CA PHE A 165 -25.20 6.87 -11.35
C PHE A 165 -23.94 7.65 -11.72
N ILE A 166 -22.75 7.03 -11.64
CA ILE A 166 -21.47 7.67 -12.01
C ILE A 166 -21.42 7.89 -13.52
N LYS A 167 -20.89 9.03 -13.93
CA LYS A 167 -20.80 9.45 -15.34
C LYS A 167 -19.35 9.74 -15.72
N THR A 168 -19.08 9.74 -17.00
CA THR A 168 -17.84 10.29 -17.57
C THR A 168 -17.70 11.75 -17.15
N GLY A 169 -16.50 12.15 -16.69
CA GLY A 169 -16.20 13.46 -16.11
C GLY A 169 -16.43 13.56 -14.59
N ASP A 170 -17.04 12.55 -13.95
CA ASP A 170 -17.13 12.53 -12.49
C ASP A 170 -15.76 12.24 -11.87
N ILE A 171 -15.44 12.92 -10.75
CA ILE A 171 -14.25 12.62 -9.95
C ILE A 171 -14.66 11.68 -8.83
N VAL A 172 -13.99 10.56 -8.70
CA VAL A 172 -14.31 9.50 -7.73
C VAL A 172 -13.12 9.19 -6.84
N SER A 173 -13.41 8.90 -5.57
CA SER A 173 -12.43 8.41 -4.62
C SER A 173 -12.32 6.89 -4.75
N VAL A 174 -11.10 6.40 -4.91
CA VAL A 174 -10.77 4.98 -5.12
C VAL A 174 -9.78 4.52 -4.05
N ASP A 175 -10.06 3.38 -3.45
CA ASP A 175 -9.12 2.71 -2.55
C ASP A 175 -8.00 2.05 -3.37
N THR A 176 -6.77 2.45 -3.13
CA THR A 176 -5.60 2.03 -3.92
C THR A 176 -5.15 0.59 -3.66
N GLU A 177 -5.59 -0.01 -2.55
CA GLU A 177 -5.26 -1.42 -2.23
C GLU A 177 -6.28 -2.39 -2.81
N THR A 178 -7.57 -2.00 -2.80
CA THR A 178 -8.68 -2.89 -3.16
C THR A 178 -9.31 -2.56 -4.50
N TYR A 179 -8.92 -1.44 -5.14
CA TYR A 179 -9.52 -0.90 -6.37
C TYR A 179 -11.02 -0.60 -6.23
N ALA A 180 -11.48 -0.42 -5.00
CA ALA A 180 -12.88 -0.20 -4.72
C ALA A 180 -13.24 1.29 -4.81
N TYR A 181 -14.33 1.58 -5.51
CA TYR A 181 -15.00 2.87 -5.43
C TYR A 181 -15.38 3.17 -3.97
N ARG A 182 -15.16 4.40 -3.50
CA ARG A 182 -15.55 4.87 -2.17
C ARG A 182 -16.68 5.89 -2.24
N GLU A 183 -16.45 6.98 -2.93
CA GLU A 183 -17.40 8.07 -3.05
C GLU A 183 -17.13 8.93 -4.28
N ARG A 184 -18.11 9.77 -4.66
CA ARG A 184 -17.97 10.78 -5.70
C ARG A 184 -17.75 12.14 -5.07
N GLN A 185 -16.87 12.94 -5.65
CA GLN A 185 -16.70 14.35 -5.29
C GLN A 185 -17.99 15.11 -5.57
N LYS A 186 -18.40 15.94 -4.62
CA LYS A 186 -19.61 16.77 -4.75
C LYS A 186 -19.33 18.02 -5.55
#